data_e1631bbb50a75c9fbe0f19aad85c8198
#
_entry.id   e1631bbb50a75c9fbe0f19aad85c8198
#
_cell.length_a   1.000
_cell.length_b   1.000
_cell.length_c   1.000
_cell.angle_alpha   90.00
_cell.angle_beta   90.00
_cell.angle_gamma   90.00
#
_symmetry.space_group_name_H-M   'P 1'
#
loop_
_entity.id
_entity.type
_entity.pdbx_description
1 polymer ?
#
loop_
_entity_poly.entity_id
_entity_poly.type
_entity_poly.pdbx_seq_one_letter_code
_entity_poly.pdbx_strand_id
1 'polypeptide(L)'
;MYKTTTIKNICSNFVPIFKDRTMKERNSYLSSASVKKQGRTAYYKMLESVRQGELIQVRRGIYASIDQISGNMIDINAIIPDGILCLWSAWNIHQLTTSMPQAFHVAIKRGRKVSAPSFPKIEVHHYTEDLLNIGVISMIIDGFNIRLYDVERCVCDAVKFRNKAGMDVCSEIINNYLERPDRNLSKLMDYARKLRVGTILEKYLQVKL
;
A
#
# COMPACT_ATOMS: atom_id res chain seq x y z
N MET A 1 5.98 53.13 8.33
CA MET A 1 6.08 52.92 6.88
C MET A 1 7.00 51.71 6.65
N TYR A 2 6.47 50.50 6.70
CA TYR A 2 7.23 49.25 6.52
C TYR A 2 7.02 48.74 5.10
N LYS A 3 8.11 48.66 4.33
CA LYS A 3 8.12 48.17 2.96
C LYS A 3 7.96 46.64 2.97
N THR A 4 6.84 46.17 2.49
CA THR A 4 6.59 44.75 2.19
C THR A 4 7.37 44.38 0.94
N THR A 5 8.49 43.71 1.09
CA THR A 5 9.25 43.15 -0.04
C THR A 5 8.57 41.86 -0.49
N THR A 6 7.94 41.93 -1.64
CA THR A 6 7.25 40.85 -2.34
C THR A 6 8.26 39.77 -2.76
N ILE A 7 8.17 38.58 -2.17
CA ILE A 7 8.83 37.36 -2.69
C ILE A 7 7.98 36.85 -3.86
N LYS A 8 8.17 37.43 -5.01
CA LYS A 8 7.69 36.93 -6.31
C LYS A 8 8.95 36.69 -7.16
N ASN A 9 9.04 35.51 -7.76
CA ASN A 9 10.01 35.07 -8.77
C ASN A 9 11.20 34.22 -8.30
N ILE A 10 10.91 32.99 -7.79
CA ILE A 10 11.89 31.90 -7.85
C ILE A 10 11.29 30.60 -8.46
N CYS A 11 10.02 30.57 -8.83
CA CYS A 11 9.36 29.37 -9.35
C CYS A 11 9.18 29.29 -10.88
N SER A 12 9.79 30.19 -11.68
CA SER A 12 9.43 30.26 -13.11
C SER A 12 10.34 29.49 -14.09
N ASN A 13 11.42 28.84 -13.65
CA ASN A 13 12.36 28.20 -14.59
C ASN A 13 12.50 26.67 -14.48
N PHE A 14 11.61 25.96 -13.77
CA PHE A 14 11.76 24.51 -13.55
C PHE A 14 10.66 23.63 -14.15
N VAL A 15 9.86 24.12 -15.09
CA VAL A 15 8.71 23.37 -15.64
C VAL A 15 8.72 23.31 -17.16
N PRO A 16 9.61 22.57 -17.82
CA PRO A 16 9.30 22.06 -19.16
C PRO A 16 9.28 20.55 -19.33
N ILE A 17 9.74 19.73 -18.36
CA ILE A 17 9.80 18.27 -18.57
C ILE A 17 8.52 17.54 -18.13
N PHE A 18 7.65 18.17 -17.33
CA PHE A 18 6.48 17.52 -16.72
C PHE A 18 5.12 18.05 -17.17
N LYS A 19 5.04 19.03 -18.09
CA LYS A 19 3.79 19.74 -18.41
C LYS A 19 2.79 18.99 -19.30
N ASP A 20 3.15 17.84 -19.87
CA ASP A 20 2.28 17.18 -20.87
C ASP A 20 2.13 15.67 -20.64
N ARG A 21 2.02 15.25 -19.37
CA ARG A 21 1.73 13.85 -19.03
C ARG A 21 0.26 13.66 -18.73
N THR A 22 -0.35 12.63 -19.35
CA THR A 22 -1.69 12.15 -19.01
C THR A 22 -1.76 11.78 -17.54
N MET A 23 -2.95 11.72 -16.92
CA MET A 23 -3.12 11.37 -15.50
C MET A 23 -2.40 10.04 -15.15
N LYS A 24 -2.36 9.09 -16.09
CA LYS A 24 -1.67 7.80 -15.96
C LYS A 24 -0.14 7.97 -15.87
N GLU A 25 0.43 9.00 -16.52
CA GLU A 25 1.87 9.29 -16.49
C GLU A 25 2.28 10.12 -15.27
N ARG A 26 1.37 10.92 -14.70
CA ARG A 26 1.64 11.68 -13.46
C ARG A 26 1.81 10.77 -12.24
N ASN A 27 1.18 9.60 -12.23
CA ASN A 27 1.25 8.64 -11.13
C ASN A 27 2.37 7.61 -11.28
N SER A 28 3.09 7.56 -12.40
CA SER A 28 4.17 6.58 -12.59
C SER A 28 5.48 7.04 -11.94
N TYR A 29 6.09 6.16 -11.17
CA TYR A 29 7.40 6.40 -10.57
C TYR A 29 8.50 6.45 -11.64
N LEU A 30 9.55 7.23 -11.38
CA LEU A 30 10.63 7.48 -12.32
C LEU A 30 11.64 6.34 -12.30
N SER A 31 11.88 5.71 -13.44
CA SER A 31 12.94 4.70 -13.59
C SER A 31 14.26 5.35 -14.03
N SER A 32 15.34 5.12 -13.31
CA SER A 32 16.66 5.57 -13.72
C SER A 32 17.11 5.01 -15.08
N ALA A 33 16.63 3.81 -15.44
CA ALA A 33 16.90 3.20 -16.74
C ALA A 33 16.20 3.96 -17.87
N SER A 34 14.94 4.38 -17.68
CA SER A 34 14.20 5.18 -18.65
C SER A 34 14.80 6.58 -18.83
N VAL A 35 15.22 7.21 -17.72
CA VAL A 35 15.85 8.53 -17.74
C VAL A 35 17.21 8.48 -18.45
N LYS A 36 18.03 7.44 -18.23
CA LYS A 36 19.30 7.24 -18.96
C LYS A 36 19.10 7.15 -20.48
N LYS A 37 18.00 6.57 -20.94
CA LYS A 37 17.65 6.53 -22.37
C LYS A 37 17.37 7.91 -22.96
N GLN A 38 16.92 8.87 -22.13
CA GLN A 38 16.68 10.27 -22.55
C GLN A 38 17.99 11.09 -22.65
N GLY A 39 19.12 10.56 -22.19
CA GLY A 39 20.43 11.16 -22.29
C GLY A 39 21.09 11.47 -20.95
N ARG A 40 22.39 11.77 -21.04
CA ARG A 40 23.25 12.05 -19.86
C ARG A 40 22.74 13.22 -19.02
N THR A 41 22.35 14.30 -19.69
CA THR A 41 21.87 15.52 -19.02
C THR A 41 20.60 15.27 -18.19
N ALA A 42 19.65 14.49 -18.71
CA ALA A 42 18.44 14.12 -17.97
C ALA A 42 18.77 13.30 -16.73
N TYR A 43 19.72 12.38 -16.83
CA TYR A 43 20.15 11.56 -15.70
C TYR A 43 20.83 12.40 -14.60
N TYR A 44 21.71 13.35 -14.95
CA TYR A 44 22.33 14.23 -13.95
C TYR A 44 21.33 15.16 -13.28
N LYS A 45 20.35 15.70 -14.03
CA LYS A 45 19.23 16.47 -13.44
C LYS A 45 18.45 15.64 -12.43
N MET A 46 18.11 14.38 -12.75
CA MET A 46 17.45 13.48 -11.82
C MET A 46 18.29 13.28 -10.54
N LEU A 47 19.61 13.06 -10.65
CA LEU A 47 20.48 12.91 -9.48
C LEU A 47 20.53 14.19 -8.64
N GLU A 48 20.47 15.35 -9.27
CA GLU A 48 20.42 16.63 -8.56
C GLU A 48 19.10 16.77 -7.79
N SER A 49 17.95 16.46 -8.39
CA SER A 49 16.66 16.42 -7.68
C SER A 49 16.65 15.44 -6.50
N VAL A 50 17.39 14.32 -6.59
CA VAL A 50 17.58 13.40 -5.44
C VAL A 50 18.41 14.07 -4.34
N ARG A 51 19.48 14.80 -4.68
CA ARG A 51 20.31 15.52 -3.68
C ARG A 51 19.53 16.65 -3.01
N GLN A 52 18.66 17.33 -3.75
CA GLN A 52 17.80 18.41 -3.24
C GLN A 52 16.60 17.87 -2.43
N GLY A 53 16.41 16.55 -2.36
CA GLY A 53 15.31 15.93 -1.64
C GLY A 53 13.95 16.00 -2.36
N GLU A 54 13.90 16.45 -3.62
CA GLU A 54 12.69 16.48 -4.42
C GLU A 54 12.24 15.08 -4.88
N LEU A 55 13.22 14.20 -5.06
CA LEU A 55 13.02 12.80 -5.42
C LEU A 55 13.59 11.88 -4.33
N ILE A 56 12.81 10.88 -3.96
CA ILE A 56 13.20 9.84 -3.00
C ILE A 56 13.34 8.52 -3.73
N GLN A 57 14.42 7.79 -3.45
CA GLN A 57 14.60 6.45 -3.97
C GLN A 57 13.71 5.47 -3.20
N VAL A 58 12.65 5.00 -3.83
CA VAL A 58 11.70 4.04 -3.24
C VAL A 58 12.13 2.58 -3.41
N ARG A 59 12.95 2.33 -4.44
CA ARG A 59 13.60 1.05 -4.71
C ARG A 59 14.83 1.30 -5.59
N ARG A 60 15.78 0.35 -5.64
CA ARG A 60 16.95 0.48 -6.51
C ARG A 60 16.54 0.82 -7.95
N GLY A 61 16.95 2.01 -8.40
CA GLY A 61 16.65 2.51 -9.73
C GLY A 61 15.24 3.04 -9.96
N ILE A 62 14.40 3.12 -8.93
CA ILE A 62 13.05 3.69 -8.98
C ILE A 62 12.97 4.85 -7.99
N TYR A 63 12.45 5.97 -8.46
CA TYR A 63 12.36 7.22 -7.71
C TYR A 63 10.95 7.78 -7.80
N ALA A 64 10.52 8.44 -6.73
CA ALA A 64 9.23 9.12 -6.64
C ALA A 64 9.40 10.51 -6.06
N SER A 65 8.53 11.45 -6.43
CA SER A 65 8.44 12.74 -5.74
C SER A 65 7.77 12.58 -4.38
N ILE A 66 8.00 13.52 -3.48
CA ILE A 66 7.35 13.55 -2.17
C ILE A 66 5.82 13.52 -2.33
N ASP A 67 5.28 14.29 -3.26
CA ASP A 67 3.83 14.34 -3.50
C ASP A 67 3.24 12.99 -3.91
N GLN A 68 4.00 12.17 -4.66
CA GLN A 68 3.56 10.83 -5.08
C GLN A 68 3.54 9.81 -3.95
N ILE A 69 4.32 10.01 -2.89
CA ILE A 69 4.44 9.06 -1.76
C ILE A 69 3.82 9.58 -0.46
N SER A 70 3.35 10.83 -0.44
CA SER A 70 2.63 11.45 0.69
C SER A 70 1.12 11.28 0.58
N GLY A 71 0.61 10.73 -0.52
CA GLY A 71 -0.81 10.45 -0.73
C GLY A 71 -1.33 9.31 0.15
N ASN A 72 -2.66 9.15 0.17
CA ASN A 72 -3.32 8.08 0.91
C ASN A 72 -2.96 6.69 0.37
N MET A 73 -2.65 6.60 -0.93
CA MET A 73 -2.18 5.38 -1.59
C MET A 73 -0.90 5.64 -2.37
N ILE A 74 -0.06 4.63 -2.45
CA ILE A 74 1.21 4.63 -3.19
C ILE A 74 1.24 3.46 -4.17
N ASP A 75 2.09 3.54 -5.19
CA ASP A 75 2.31 2.42 -6.10
C ASP A 75 3.14 1.31 -5.43
N ILE A 76 2.44 0.47 -4.66
CA ILE A 76 3.05 -0.69 -3.98
C ILE A 76 3.76 -1.60 -4.97
N ASN A 77 3.20 -1.81 -6.17
CA ASN A 77 3.79 -2.71 -7.16
C ASN A 77 5.11 -2.17 -7.73
N ALA A 78 5.26 -0.86 -7.85
CA ALA A 78 6.54 -0.25 -8.23
C ALA A 78 7.61 -0.41 -7.15
N ILE A 79 7.22 -0.36 -5.86
CA ILE A 79 8.14 -0.49 -4.72
C ILE A 79 8.44 -1.97 -4.45
N ILE A 80 7.40 -2.79 -4.28
CA ILE A 80 7.48 -4.23 -4.03
C ILE A 80 6.66 -4.94 -5.11
N PRO A 81 7.26 -5.33 -6.25
CA PRO A 81 6.55 -6.05 -7.30
C PRO A 81 5.85 -7.29 -6.73
N ASP A 82 4.64 -7.58 -7.20
CA ASP A 82 3.79 -8.68 -6.72
C ASP A 82 3.44 -8.64 -5.22
N GLY A 83 3.69 -7.52 -4.55
CA GLY A 83 3.25 -7.29 -3.18
C GLY A 83 1.73 -7.25 -3.09
N ILE A 84 1.17 -7.79 -2.01
CA ILE A 84 -0.27 -7.84 -1.76
C ILE A 84 -0.54 -7.06 -0.47
N LEU A 85 -1.37 -6.02 -0.51
CA LEU A 85 -1.77 -5.31 0.70
C LEU A 85 -2.55 -6.26 1.62
N CYS A 86 -2.18 -6.27 2.91
CA CYS A 86 -2.73 -7.17 3.92
C CYS A 86 -2.93 -6.44 5.25
N LEU A 87 -3.48 -7.13 6.23
CA LEU A 87 -3.66 -6.65 7.59
C LEU A 87 -4.23 -5.21 7.64
N TRP A 88 -3.66 -4.31 8.44
CA TRP A 88 -4.18 -2.95 8.64
C TRP A 88 -4.40 -2.19 7.34
N SER A 89 -3.55 -2.35 6.32
CA SER A 89 -3.75 -1.68 5.03
C SER A 89 -4.98 -2.19 4.31
N ALA A 90 -5.19 -3.51 4.26
CA ALA A 90 -6.38 -4.10 3.64
C ALA A 90 -7.63 -3.86 4.49
N TRP A 91 -7.53 -3.96 5.82
CA TRP A 91 -8.65 -3.69 6.73
C TRP A 91 -9.18 -2.26 6.58
N ASN A 92 -8.28 -1.28 6.49
CA ASN A 92 -8.64 0.12 6.30
C ASN A 92 -9.29 0.36 4.92
N ILE A 93 -8.72 -0.19 3.84
CA ILE A 93 -9.30 -0.08 2.49
C ILE A 93 -10.73 -0.65 2.44
N HIS A 94 -10.95 -1.79 3.09
CA HIS A 94 -12.27 -2.43 3.17
C HIS A 94 -13.18 -1.82 4.25
N GLN A 95 -12.71 -0.78 4.97
CA GLN A 95 -13.46 -0.13 6.06
C GLN A 95 -13.88 -1.11 7.16
N LEU A 96 -13.03 -2.10 7.46
CA LEU A 96 -13.28 -3.09 8.51
C LEU A 96 -12.85 -2.62 9.89
N THR A 97 -12.05 -1.56 9.98
CA THR A 97 -11.59 -0.96 11.25
C THR A 97 -11.44 0.54 11.09
N THR A 98 -11.62 1.25 12.20
CA THR A 98 -11.36 2.68 12.32
C THR A 98 -9.89 3.00 12.58
N SER A 99 -9.09 1.99 12.93
CA SER A 99 -7.66 2.13 13.20
C SER A 99 -6.88 2.49 11.94
N MET A 100 -6.18 3.63 11.96
CA MET A 100 -5.35 4.08 10.85
C MET A 100 -4.00 3.35 10.83
N PRO A 101 -3.57 2.78 9.70
CA PRO A 101 -2.29 2.10 9.60
C PRO A 101 -1.12 3.09 9.69
N GLN A 102 -0.12 2.77 10.51
CA GLN A 102 1.14 3.53 10.64
C GLN A 102 2.16 3.18 9.56
N ALA A 103 1.89 2.15 8.77
CA ALA A 103 2.72 1.65 7.69
C ALA A 103 1.87 0.94 6.65
N PHE A 104 2.38 0.79 5.44
CA PHE A 104 1.79 -0.10 4.45
C PHE A 104 2.18 -1.55 4.77
N HIS A 105 1.18 -2.38 5.07
CA HIS A 105 1.39 -3.80 5.35
C HIS A 105 1.31 -4.60 4.05
N VAL A 106 2.40 -5.25 3.67
CA VAL A 106 2.53 -5.94 2.38
C VAL A 106 2.91 -7.40 2.58
N ALA A 107 2.10 -8.30 2.08
CA ALA A 107 2.36 -9.72 2.04
C ALA A 107 3.22 -10.09 0.82
N ILE A 108 4.23 -10.92 1.04
CA ILE A 108 5.10 -11.48 0.00
C ILE A 108 5.37 -12.97 0.25
N LYS A 109 5.86 -13.65 -0.78
CA LYS A 109 6.29 -15.05 -0.68
C LYS A 109 7.45 -15.20 0.31
N ARG A 110 7.39 -16.23 1.15
CA ARG A 110 8.49 -16.60 2.07
C ARG A 110 9.77 -16.85 1.29
N GLY A 111 10.90 -16.41 1.86
CA GLY A 111 12.22 -16.51 1.23
C GLY A 111 12.55 -15.40 0.25
N ARG A 112 11.58 -14.60 -0.18
CA ARG A 112 11.82 -13.43 -1.00
C ARG A 112 12.42 -12.31 -0.15
N LYS A 113 13.55 -11.78 -0.58
CA LYS A 113 14.19 -10.59 0.01
C LYS A 113 13.70 -9.35 -0.73
N VAL A 114 13.24 -8.36 0.01
CA VAL A 114 12.88 -7.03 -0.51
C VAL A 114 13.58 -5.97 0.31
N SER A 115 14.01 -4.91 -0.36
CA SER A 115 14.51 -3.71 0.29
C SER A 115 13.35 -2.71 0.35
N ALA A 116 12.79 -2.52 1.52
CA ALA A 116 11.81 -1.47 1.74
C ALA A 116 12.52 -0.11 1.82
N PRO A 117 11.90 0.97 1.31
CA PRO A 117 12.43 2.32 1.48
C PRO A 117 12.33 2.77 2.94
N SER A 118 13.10 3.81 3.30
CA SER A 118 12.95 4.46 4.61
C SER A 118 11.61 5.20 4.73
N PHE A 119 11.09 5.69 3.60
CA PHE A 119 9.78 6.32 3.49
C PHE A 119 9.16 6.02 2.11
N PRO A 120 7.86 5.72 2.01
CA PRO A 120 6.92 5.51 3.12
C PRO A 120 7.25 4.22 3.90
N LYS A 121 6.84 4.16 5.17
CA LYS A 121 7.07 2.98 6.00
C LYS A 121 6.30 1.78 5.45
N ILE A 122 6.99 0.67 5.22
CA ILE A 122 6.40 -0.57 4.73
C ILE A 122 6.78 -1.71 5.69
N GLU A 123 5.78 -2.44 6.15
CA GLU A 123 5.92 -3.64 6.95
C GLU A 123 5.65 -4.88 6.08
N VAL A 124 6.66 -5.73 5.96
CA VAL A 124 6.61 -6.90 5.09
C VAL A 124 6.23 -8.15 5.88
N HIS A 125 5.22 -8.86 5.39
CA HIS A 125 4.71 -10.11 5.96
C HIS A 125 4.99 -11.27 5.02
N HIS A 126 5.63 -12.33 5.53
CA HIS A 126 6.05 -13.48 4.74
C HIS A 126 5.04 -14.64 4.85
N TYR A 127 4.51 -15.08 3.72
CA TYR A 127 3.58 -16.20 3.61
C TYR A 127 4.16 -17.31 2.74
N THR A 128 3.78 -18.57 3.00
CA THR A 128 3.99 -19.65 2.04
C THR A 128 3.13 -19.40 0.81
N GLU A 129 3.53 -19.95 -0.34
CA GLU A 129 2.86 -19.70 -1.63
C GLU A 129 1.38 -20.08 -1.60
N ASP A 130 1.07 -21.23 -0.98
CA ASP A 130 -0.31 -21.73 -0.84
C ASP A 130 -1.21 -20.75 -0.08
N LEU A 131 -0.68 -20.11 0.98
CA LEU A 131 -1.42 -19.16 1.80
C LEU A 131 -1.41 -17.74 1.24
N LEU A 132 -0.38 -17.38 0.45
CA LEU A 132 -0.23 -16.05 -0.12
C LEU A 132 -1.35 -15.75 -1.13
N ASN A 133 -1.73 -16.76 -1.92
CA ASN A 133 -2.66 -16.57 -3.05
C ASN A 133 -4.14 -16.70 -2.67
N ILE A 134 -4.46 -17.05 -1.41
CA ILE A 134 -5.85 -17.16 -0.96
C ILE A 134 -6.47 -15.77 -0.80
N GLY A 135 -7.54 -15.48 -1.52
CA GLY A 135 -8.32 -14.26 -1.35
C GLY A 135 -7.66 -13.01 -1.94
N VAL A 136 -6.79 -13.15 -2.94
CA VAL A 136 -6.17 -12.01 -3.61
C VAL A 136 -7.11 -11.43 -4.66
N ILE A 137 -7.35 -10.12 -4.57
CA ILE A 137 -8.10 -9.34 -5.56
C ILE A 137 -7.24 -8.17 -6.05
N SER A 138 -7.68 -7.55 -7.14
CA SER A 138 -7.07 -6.31 -7.67
C SER A 138 -8.11 -5.21 -7.72
N MET A 139 -7.73 -4.02 -7.24
CA MET A 139 -8.56 -2.81 -7.26
C MET A 139 -7.77 -1.63 -7.78
N ILE A 140 -8.45 -0.69 -8.42
CA ILE A 140 -7.86 0.61 -8.78
C ILE A 140 -8.16 1.58 -7.64
N ILE A 141 -7.11 2.06 -6.97
CA ILE A 141 -7.20 3.01 -5.85
C ILE A 141 -6.26 4.18 -6.17
N ASP A 142 -6.78 5.39 -6.20
CA ASP A 142 -6.03 6.61 -6.56
C ASP A 142 -5.25 6.48 -7.90
N GLY A 143 -5.81 5.71 -8.86
CA GLY A 143 -5.22 5.47 -10.17
C GLY A 143 -4.14 4.37 -10.21
N PHE A 144 -3.80 3.75 -9.07
CA PHE A 144 -2.89 2.60 -8.99
C PHE A 144 -3.65 1.28 -9.03
N ASN A 145 -3.14 0.31 -9.78
CA ASN A 145 -3.65 -1.06 -9.74
C ASN A 145 -3.01 -1.79 -8.55
N ILE A 146 -3.79 -1.93 -7.48
CA ILE A 146 -3.34 -2.48 -6.20
C ILE A 146 -3.86 -3.90 -6.04
N ARG A 147 -2.97 -4.82 -5.70
CA ARG A 147 -3.31 -6.17 -5.25
C ARG A 147 -3.49 -6.15 -3.74
N LEU A 148 -4.59 -6.69 -3.25
CA LEU A 148 -4.90 -6.75 -1.83
C LEU A 148 -5.70 -8.01 -1.50
N TYR A 149 -5.80 -8.35 -0.23
CA TYR A 149 -6.70 -9.40 0.20
C TYR A 149 -8.16 -8.93 0.21
N ASP A 150 -9.08 -9.84 -0.13
CA ASP A 150 -10.51 -9.61 -0.07
C ASP A 150 -11.02 -9.57 1.39
N VAL A 151 -12.29 -9.23 1.55
CA VAL A 151 -12.90 -8.99 2.85
C VAL A 151 -12.88 -10.24 3.73
N GLU A 152 -13.21 -11.42 3.18
CA GLU A 152 -13.24 -12.68 3.93
C GLU A 152 -11.83 -13.08 4.39
N ARG A 153 -10.82 -12.87 3.53
CA ARG A 153 -9.44 -13.11 3.92
C ARG A 153 -9.00 -12.14 5.02
N CYS A 154 -9.40 -10.89 4.94
CA CYS A 154 -9.12 -9.88 5.97
C CYS A 154 -9.66 -10.29 7.34
N VAL A 155 -10.88 -10.82 7.41
CA VAL A 155 -11.46 -11.34 8.67
C VAL A 155 -10.66 -12.52 9.21
N CYS A 156 -10.29 -13.48 8.36
CA CYS A 156 -9.43 -14.60 8.77
C CYS A 156 -8.08 -14.14 9.30
N ASP A 157 -7.46 -13.14 8.66
CA ASP A 157 -6.18 -12.57 9.10
C ASP A 157 -6.35 -11.81 10.43
N ALA A 158 -7.48 -11.13 10.68
CA ALA A 158 -7.75 -10.51 11.97
C ALA A 158 -7.78 -11.54 13.10
N VAL A 159 -8.47 -12.66 12.90
CA VAL A 159 -8.50 -13.76 13.88
C VAL A 159 -7.12 -14.38 14.06
N LYS A 160 -6.35 -14.56 12.99
CA LYS A 160 -5.00 -15.13 13.03
C LYS A 160 -4.02 -14.25 13.78
N PHE A 161 -4.11 -12.95 13.59
CA PHE A 161 -3.20 -11.96 14.18
C PHE A 161 -3.77 -11.27 15.44
N ARG A 162 -4.89 -11.75 16.00
CA ARG A 162 -5.59 -11.14 17.14
C ARG A 162 -4.71 -10.80 18.32
N ASN A 163 -3.68 -11.63 18.62
CA ASN A 163 -2.77 -11.37 19.72
C ASN A 163 -1.78 -10.20 19.44
N LYS A 164 -1.58 -9.86 18.16
CA LYS A 164 -0.73 -8.73 17.75
C LYS A 164 -1.55 -7.47 17.47
N ALA A 165 -2.72 -7.65 16.86
CA ALA A 165 -3.60 -6.54 16.52
C ALA A 165 -4.41 -6.01 17.71
N GLY A 166 -4.64 -6.86 18.72
CA GLY A 166 -5.58 -6.62 19.81
C GLY A 166 -6.91 -7.36 19.58
N MET A 167 -7.52 -7.79 20.69
CA MET A 167 -8.81 -8.48 20.67
C MET A 167 -9.96 -7.54 20.30
N ASP A 168 -9.83 -6.29 20.65
CA ASP A 168 -10.74 -5.18 20.31
C ASP A 168 -10.80 -4.93 18.82
N VAL A 169 -9.65 -4.78 18.15
CA VAL A 169 -9.57 -4.62 16.69
C VAL A 169 -10.10 -5.87 15.97
N CYS A 170 -9.78 -7.07 16.47
CA CYS A 170 -10.32 -8.31 15.91
C CYS A 170 -11.85 -8.35 15.99
N SER A 171 -12.42 -7.97 17.14
CA SER A 171 -13.87 -7.94 17.35
C SER A 171 -14.54 -6.86 16.50
N GLU A 172 -13.93 -5.69 16.37
CA GLU A 172 -14.38 -4.61 15.47
C GLU A 172 -14.48 -5.11 14.03
N ILE A 173 -13.41 -5.74 13.52
CA ILE A 173 -13.38 -6.26 12.14
C ILE A 173 -14.46 -7.31 11.90
N ILE A 174 -14.66 -8.22 12.84
CA ILE A 174 -15.71 -9.26 12.73
C ILE A 174 -17.11 -8.61 12.74
N ASN A 175 -17.37 -7.65 13.63
CA ASN A 175 -18.65 -6.96 13.71
C ASN A 175 -18.93 -6.20 12.40
N ASN A 176 -17.99 -5.38 11.95
CA ASN A 176 -18.14 -4.61 10.71
C ASN A 176 -18.34 -5.53 9.49
N TYR A 177 -17.69 -6.70 9.46
CA TYR A 177 -17.93 -7.71 8.43
C TYR A 177 -19.35 -8.27 8.49
N LEU A 178 -19.86 -8.61 9.69
CA LEU A 178 -21.21 -9.18 9.85
C LEU A 178 -22.33 -8.19 9.49
N GLU A 179 -22.09 -6.90 9.57
CA GLU A 179 -23.02 -5.85 9.13
C GLU A 179 -23.04 -5.66 7.60
N ARG A 180 -22.07 -6.17 6.88
CA ARG A 180 -21.98 -5.99 5.41
C ARG A 180 -23.07 -6.77 4.68
N PRO A 181 -23.75 -6.15 3.71
CA PRO A 181 -24.74 -6.84 2.87
C PRO A 181 -24.11 -7.84 1.88
N ASP A 182 -22.83 -7.61 1.51
CA ASP A 182 -22.07 -8.41 0.56
C ASP A 182 -21.23 -9.53 1.22
N ARG A 183 -21.44 -9.78 2.54
CA ARG A 183 -20.72 -10.84 3.27
C ARG A 183 -21.01 -12.22 2.71
N ASN A 184 -19.97 -13.06 2.64
CA ASN A 184 -20.09 -14.44 2.21
C ASN A 184 -19.54 -15.39 3.28
N LEU A 185 -20.42 -15.87 4.15
CA LEU A 185 -20.05 -16.75 5.27
C LEU A 185 -19.49 -18.10 4.81
N SER A 186 -19.97 -18.64 3.69
CA SER A 186 -19.46 -19.91 3.14
C SER A 186 -17.98 -19.76 2.71
N LYS A 187 -17.68 -18.70 1.96
CA LYS A 187 -16.32 -18.35 1.54
C LYS A 187 -15.41 -18.05 2.74
N LEU A 188 -15.94 -17.33 3.74
CA LEU A 188 -15.22 -17.04 4.97
C LEU A 188 -14.79 -18.32 5.69
N MET A 189 -15.71 -19.30 5.83
CA MET A 189 -15.42 -20.56 6.50
C MET A 189 -14.46 -21.45 5.70
N ASP A 190 -14.52 -21.40 4.37
CA ASP A 190 -13.54 -22.07 3.50
C ASP A 190 -12.12 -21.51 3.69
N TYR A 191 -11.99 -20.19 3.75
CA TYR A 191 -10.71 -19.54 4.02
C TYR A 191 -10.23 -19.83 5.45
N ALA A 192 -11.11 -19.77 6.42
CA ALA A 192 -10.80 -20.04 7.82
C ALA A 192 -10.24 -21.46 8.03
N ARG A 193 -10.77 -22.46 7.32
CA ARG A 193 -10.25 -23.84 7.33
C ARG A 193 -8.82 -23.88 6.74
N LYS A 194 -8.61 -23.32 5.55
CA LYS A 194 -7.29 -23.26 4.88
C LYS A 194 -6.25 -22.51 5.71
N LEU A 195 -6.64 -21.44 6.38
CA LEU A 195 -5.76 -20.60 7.22
C LEU A 195 -5.61 -21.11 8.66
N ARG A 196 -6.30 -22.22 9.01
CA ARG A 196 -6.27 -22.88 10.32
C ARG A 196 -6.77 -21.98 11.46
N VAL A 197 -7.78 -21.18 11.20
CA VAL A 197 -8.45 -20.30 12.17
C VAL A 197 -9.92 -20.62 12.38
N GLY A 198 -10.44 -21.67 11.73
CA GLY A 198 -11.87 -22.01 11.71
C GLY A 198 -12.47 -22.14 13.08
N THR A 199 -11.91 -23.00 13.95
CA THR A 199 -12.43 -23.25 15.32
C THR A 199 -12.50 -21.97 16.17
N ILE A 200 -11.54 -21.05 15.98
CA ILE A 200 -11.53 -19.78 16.72
C ILE A 200 -12.58 -18.84 16.16
N LEU A 201 -12.67 -18.74 14.83
CA LEU A 201 -13.67 -17.91 14.15
C LEU A 201 -15.09 -18.36 14.50
N GLU A 202 -15.37 -19.67 14.50
CA GLU A 202 -16.66 -20.24 14.88
C GLU A 202 -17.11 -19.78 16.26
N LYS A 203 -16.19 -19.78 17.26
CA LYS A 203 -16.51 -19.28 18.60
C LYS A 203 -16.91 -17.81 18.60
N TYR A 204 -16.27 -16.98 17.79
CA TYR A 204 -16.65 -15.57 17.64
C TYR A 204 -18.03 -15.43 16.99
N LEU A 205 -18.32 -16.23 15.96
CA LEU A 205 -19.61 -16.19 15.27
C LEU A 205 -20.75 -16.68 16.15
N GLN A 206 -20.55 -17.73 16.94
CA GLN A 206 -21.56 -18.25 17.88
C GLN A 206 -21.97 -17.25 18.97
N VAL A 207 -21.09 -16.34 19.34
CA VAL A 207 -21.41 -15.30 20.36
C VAL A 207 -22.14 -14.11 19.73
N LYS A 208 -22.06 -13.95 18.39
CA LYS A 208 -22.56 -12.77 17.66
C LYS A 208 -23.81 -13.04 16.81
N LEU A 209 -24.10 -14.29 16.49
CA LEU A 209 -25.29 -14.75 15.75
C LEU A 209 -26.28 -15.40 16.68
#